data_0f8fdaa5d568457707c4f5afc307b31b
#
_entry.id   0f8fdaa5d568457707c4f5afc307b31b
#
_cell.length_a   1.000
_cell.length_b   1.000
_cell.length_c   1.000
_cell.angle_alpha   90.00
_cell.angle_beta   90.00
_cell.angle_gamma   90.00
#
_symmetry.space_group_name_H-M   'P 1'
#
loop_
_entity.id
_entity.type
_entity.pdbx_description
1 polymer ?
#
loop_
_entity_poly.entity_id
_entity_poly.type
_entity_poly.pdbx_seq_one_letter_code
_entity_poly.pdbx_strand_id
1 'polypeptide(L)'
;MGFCAGAIVAVHVGTSGWSYDHWDGVLYPGGLPARDRLGHYSQRFGTVELNSSFYHWPKQNSFAGWRRRLPNGFQLAVKAPRGLTHAKRLYAPEVWVERITSCWHELGDKRAALLVQLAPDHVRDDARLEYFLRLLPSWMRVAVEFRHRSWHEENVFALLERHQVAYCVMSGAHLPCVLRATAPFAYVRLHGPDPENLYAGSYSDPDLTWWADRVQEWDAAGKDVFLYFNNDGYGHAVRNAETLQRLLGL
;
A
#
# COMPACT_ATOMS: atom_id res chain seq x y z
N MET A 1 1.10 -2.88 -39.51
CA MET A 1 1.88 -2.49 -38.32
C MET A 1 0.89 -2.12 -37.23
N GLY A 2 0.56 -3.04 -36.36
CA GLY A 2 -0.36 -2.78 -35.24
C GLY A 2 0.39 -2.05 -34.15
N PHE A 3 -0.02 -0.83 -33.82
CA PHE A 3 0.40 -0.18 -32.60
C PHE A 3 -0.17 -0.99 -31.43
N CYS A 4 0.66 -1.70 -30.70
CA CYS A 4 0.32 -2.11 -29.36
C CYS A 4 0.06 -0.84 -28.56
N ALA A 5 -1.20 -0.60 -28.19
CA ALA A 5 -1.52 0.41 -27.18
C ALA A 5 -0.76 0.00 -25.93
N GLY A 6 0.34 0.69 -25.61
CA GLY A 6 1.05 0.55 -24.36
C GLY A 6 0.05 0.72 -23.24
N ALA A 7 0.06 -0.18 -22.27
CA ALA A 7 -0.74 -0.01 -21.07
C ALA A 7 -0.40 1.37 -20.49
N ILE A 8 -1.43 2.19 -20.26
CA ILE A 8 -1.25 3.48 -19.60
C ILE A 8 -0.79 3.15 -18.17
N VAL A 9 0.46 3.45 -17.87
CA VAL A 9 1.04 3.31 -16.54
C VAL A 9 0.41 4.36 -15.64
N ALA A 10 0.07 3.99 -14.42
CA ALA A 10 -0.62 4.89 -13.50
C ALA A 10 0.16 5.05 -12.20
N VAL A 11 0.36 6.32 -11.80
CA VAL A 11 0.96 6.69 -10.51
C VAL A 11 -0.14 7.06 -9.53
N HIS A 12 -0.17 6.38 -8.39
CA HIS A 12 -1.14 6.56 -7.33
C HIS A 12 -0.45 6.97 -6.03
N VAL A 13 -0.68 8.20 -5.59
CA VAL A 13 -0.14 8.75 -4.33
C VAL A 13 -1.28 9.05 -3.38
N GLY A 14 -1.19 8.50 -2.17
CA GLY A 14 -2.20 8.68 -1.12
C GLY A 14 -1.64 8.46 0.28
N THR A 15 -2.51 8.15 1.22
CA THR A 15 -2.15 7.95 2.62
C THR A 15 -2.53 6.56 3.11
N SER A 16 -1.90 6.13 4.20
CA SER A 16 -2.25 4.93 4.94
C SER A 16 -3.35 5.26 5.95
N GLY A 17 -4.60 4.98 5.56
CA GLY A 17 -5.81 5.41 6.27
C GLY A 17 -6.34 6.77 5.81
N TRP A 18 -7.60 7.03 6.19
CA TRP A 18 -8.30 8.28 5.86
C TRP A 18 -9.16 8.83 7.01
N SER A 19 -9.29 8.15 8.12
CA SER A 19 -10.22 8.55 9.18
C SER A 19 -9.49 8.80 10.50
N TYR A 20 -8.89 9.98 10.57
CA TYR A 20 -8.15 10.48 11.73
C TYR A 20 -8.77 11.79 12.22
N ASP A 21 -9.03 11.90 13.53
CA ASP A 21 -9.65 13.09 14.11
C ASP A 21 -8.71 14.31 14.04
N HIS A 22 -7.41 14.10 14.15
CA HIS A 22 -6.41 15.16 14.04
C HIS A 22 -6.20 15.71 12.62
N TRP A 23 -6.94 15.19 11.61
CA TRP A 23 -7.00 15.78 10.28
C TRP A 23 -8.12 16.83 10.12
N ASP A 24 -8.90 17.08 11.17
CA ASP A 24 -9.82 18.21 11.21
C ASP A 24 -9.04 19.53 11.08
N GLY A 25 -9.46 20.41 10.17
CA GLY A 25 -8.72 21.62 9.81
C GLY A 25 -7.50 21.41 8.88
N VAL A 26 -7.12 20.16 8.59
CA VAL A 26 -6.06 19.83 7.61
C VAL A 26 -6.68 19.33 6.31
N LEU A 27 -7.34 18.21 6.35
CA LEU A 27 -8.05 17.61 5.21
C LEU A 27 -9.57 17.80 5.34
N TYR A 28 -10.11 17.69 6.54
CA TYR A 28 -11.54 17.75 6.80
C TYR A 28 -11.97 19.07 7.38
N PRO A 29 -13.16 19.59 6.98
CA PRO A 29 -13.78 20.66 7.73
C PRO A 29 -14.10 20.17 9.15
N GLY A 30 -13.98 21.07 10.14
CA GLY A 30 -14.23 20.74 11.54
C GLY A 30 -15.60 20.08 11.74
N GLY A 31 -15.62 18.99 12.49
CA GLY A 31 -16.85 18.27 12.80
C GLY A 31 -17.41 17.37 11.69
N LEU A 32 -16.66 17.11 10.62
CA LEU A 32 -17.10 16.18 9.58
C LEU A 32 -17.26 14.75 10.16
N PRO A 33 -18.48 14.15 10.09
CA PRO A 33 -18.68 12.80 10.61
C PRO A 33 -17.77 11.77 9.94
N ALA A 34 -17.27 10.79 10.71
CA ALA A 34 -16.35 9.75 10.22
C ALA A 34 -16.89 8.98 8.99
N ARG A 35 -18.23 8.79 8.92
CA ARG A 35 -18.90 8.13 7.78
C ARG A 35 -18.76 8.90 6.46
N ASP A 36 -18.52 10.21 6.50
CA ASP A 36 -18.47 11.10 5.34
C ASP A 36 -17.01 11.40 4.93
N ARG A 37 -16.03 11.08 5.79
CA ARG A 37 -14.59 11.33 5.57
C ARG A 37 -14.04 10.66 4.31
N LEU A 38 -14.43 9.43 4.01
CA LEU A 38 -13.96 8.74 2.81
C LEU A 38 -14.40 9.46 1.52
N GLY A 39 -15.65 9.93 1.49
CA GLY A 39 -16.17 10.73 0.37
C GLY A 39 -15.41 12.04 0.19
N HIS A 40 -15.10 12.71 1.30
CA HIS A 40 -14.30 13.94 1.28
C HIS A 40 -12.85 13.67 0.86
N TYR A 41 -12.22 12.62 1.42
CA TYR A 41 -10.88 12.18 1.07
C TYR A 41 -10.74 11.91 -0.44
N SER A 42 -11.71 11.22 -1.03
CA SER A 42 -11.69 10.86 -2.45
C SER A 42 -11.83 12.02 -3.44
N GLN A 43 -12.09 13.24 -2.95
CA GLN A 43 -12.06 14.47 -3.75
C GLN A 43 -10.62 15.01 -3.93
N ARG A 44 -9.69 14.59 -3.07
CA ARG A 44 -8.30 15.05 -3.07
C ARG A 44 -7.33 13.97 -3.54
N PHE A 45 -7.63 12.71 -3.26
CA PHE A 45 -6.75 11.58 -3.56
C PHE A 45 -7.49 10.51 -4.34
N GLY A 46 -6.83 9.96 -5.36
CA GLY A 46 -7.35 8.86 -6.19
C GLY A 46 -7.07 7.47 -5.61
N THR A 47 -6.38 7.38 -4.48
CA THR A 47 -6.04 6.11 -3.83
C THR A 47 -5.91 6.25 -2.32
N VAL A 48 -6.10 5.13 -1.60
CA VAL A 48 -5.85 5.05 -0.15
C VAL A 48 -5.49 3.61 0.23
N GLU A 49 -4.69 3.44 1.27
CA GLU A 49 -4.42 2.14 1.91
C GLU A 49 -5.29 1.97 3.16
N LEU A 50 -6.15 0.96 3.17
CA LEU A 50 -6.96 0.61 4.34
C LEU A 50 -6.12 -0.13 5.38
N ASN A 51 -5.81 0.51 6.50
CA ASN A 51 -5.04 -0.05 7.61
C ASN A 51 -5.89 -0.72 8.69
N SER A 52 -7.12 -0.25 8.91
CA SER A 52 -8.00 -0.79 9.95
C SER A 52 -8.36 -2.27 9.75
N SER A 53 -8.30 -2.76 8.50
CA SER A 53 -8.46 -4.17 8.13
C SER A 53 -7.44 -5.10 8.81
N PHE A 54 -6.29 -4.58 9.20
CA PHE A 54 -5.26 -5.31 9.95
C PHE A 54 -5.76 -5.77 11.32
N TYR A 55 -6.51 -4.91 12.01
CA TYR A 55 -7.05 -5.20 13.35
C TYR A 55 -8.41 -5.90 13.28
N HIS A 56 -9.28 -5.43 12.38
CA HIS A 56 -10.63 -5.94 12.20
C HIS A 56 -10.91 -6.11 10.71
N TRP A 57 -10.87 -7.36 10.22
CA TRP A 57 -11.17 -7.62 8.82
C TRP A 57 -12.64 -7.28 8.51
N PRO A 58 -12.89 -6.38 7.56
CA PRO A 58 -14.24 -5.91 7.27
C PRO A 58 -15.14 -7.04 6.72
N LYS A 59 -16.44 -6.88 6.89
CA LYS A 59 -17.42 -7.78 6.25
C LYS A 59 -17.44 -7.55 4.73
N GLN A 60 -17.79 -8.57 3.98
CA GLN A 60 -17.87 -8.53 2.51
C GLN A 60 -18.73 -7.34 2.02
N ASN A 61 -19.87 -7.07 2.66
CA ASN A 61 -20.72 -5.93 2.33
C ASN A 61 -20.05 -4.56 2.48
N SER A 62 -19.01 -4.45 3.31
CA SER A 62 -18.23 -3.20 3.43
C SER A 62 -17.45 -2.92 2.15
N PHE A 63 -16.84 -3.94 1.56
CA PHE A 63 -16.11 -3.83 0.28
C PHE A 63 -17.05 -3.42 -0.86
N ALA A 64 -18.21 -4.05 -0.98
CA ALA A 64 -19.24 -3.66 -1.93
C ALA A 64 -19.74 -2.22 -1.68
N GLY A 65 -19.84 -1.81 -0.40
CA GLY A 65 -20.18 -0.44 -0.01
C GLY A 65 -19.13 0.58 -0.44
N TRP A 66 -17.85 0.28 -0.29
CA TRP A 66 -16.76 1.14 -0.77
C TRP A 66 -16.76 1.25 -2.29
N ARG A 67 -16.91 0.12 -3.01
CA ARG A 67 -17.01 0.14 -4.48
C ARG A 67 -18.08 1.12 -4.98
N ARG A 68 -19.27 1.13 -4.36
CA ARG A 68 -20.36 2.02 -4.76
C ARG A 68 -20.12 3.49 -4.45
N ARG A 69 -19.41 3.78 -3.34
CA ARG A 69 -19.20 5.16 -2.86
C ARG A 69 -17.96 5.83 -3.43
N LEU A 70 -16.96 5.05 -3.82
CA LEU A 70 -15.72 5.58 -4.36
C LEU A 70 -15.90 5.99 -5.83
N PRO A 71 -15.30 7.10 -6.26
CA PRO A 71 -15.41 7.58 -7.64
C PRO A 71 -14.75 6.61 -8.64
N ASN A 72 -15.09 6.75 -9.91
CA ASN A 72 -14.44 5.98 -10.97
C ASN A 72 -12.93 6.25 -10.99
N GLY A 73 -12.13 5.21 -11.26
CA GLY A 73 -10.68 5.31 -11.25
C GLY A 73 -10.02 5.24 -9.87
N PHE A 74 -10.79 5.40 -8.78
CA PHE A 74 -10.22 5.30 -7.42
C PHE A 74 -9.66 3.90 -7.16
N GLN A 75 -8.50 3.82 -6.50
CA GLN A 75 -7.82 2.56 -6.20
C GLN A 75 -7.71 2.37 -4.67
N LEU A 76 -8.24 1.27 -4.14
CA LEU A 76 -8.21 0.93 -2.73
C LEU A 76 -7.22 -0.21 -2.47
N ALA A 77 -6.10 0.09 -1.81
CA ALA A 77 -5.22 -0.92 -1.24
C ALA A 77 -5.74 -1.37 0.13
N VAL A 78 -5.50 -2.61 0.50
CA VAL A 78 -5.98 -3.17 1.77
C VAL A 78 -4.87 -3.94 2.46
N LYS A 79 -4.64 -3.66 3.73
CA LYS A 79 -3.67 -4.39 4.54
C LYS A 79 -4.27 -5.69 5.04
N ALA A 80 -3.56 -6.79 4.82
CA ALA A 80 -3.95 -8.13 5.27
C ALA A 80 -4.12 -8.21 6.80
N PRO A 81 -5.01 -9.06 7.30
CA PRO A 81 -5.32 -9.14 8.72
C PRO A 81 -4.15 -9.64 9.56
N ARG A 82 -4.00 -9.07 10.78
CA ARG A 82 -2.98 -9.44 11.77
C ARG A 82 -3.00 -10.94 12.10
N GLY A 83 -4.20 -11.55 12.07
CA GLY A 83 -4.37 -12.97 12.31
C GLY A 83 -3.55 -13.83 11.35
N LEU A 84 -3.54 -13.49 10.05
CA LEU A 84 -2.76 -14.18 9.02
C LEU A 84 -1.27 -13.88 9.15
N THR A 85 -0.91 -12.59 9.24
CA THR A 85 0.47 -12.14 9.04
C THR A 85 1.33 -12.20 10.30
N HIS A 86 0.77 -11.86 11.47
CA HIS A 86 1.48 -11.79 12.74
C HIS A 86 1.20 -13.00 13.64
N ALA A 87 -0.08 -13.35 13.87
CA ALA A 87 -0.40 -14.45 14.77
C ALA A 87 -0.07 -15.82 14.15
N LYS A 88 -0.47 -16.05 12.90
CA LYS A 88 -0.22 -17.31 12.18
C LYS A 88 1.08 -17.29 11.37
N ARG A 89 1.69 -16.12 11.14
CA ARG A 89 2.94 -16.00 10.37
C ARG A 89 2.88 -16.76 9.04
N LEU A 90 1.77 -16.61 8.32
CA LEU A 90 1.42 -17.32 7.08
C LEU A 90 1.28 -18.86 7.22
N TYR A 91 1.15 -19.39 8.44
CA TYR A 91 0.89 -20.81 8.65
C TYR A 91 -0.59 -21.13 8.41
N ALA A 92 -0.89 -22.23 7.68
CA ALA A 92 -2.23 -22.65 7.31
C ALA A 92 -3.09 -21.46 6.78
N PRO A 93 -2.69 -20.82 5.66
CA PRO A 93 -3.28 -19.57 5.22
C PRO A 93 -4.56 -19.73 4.40
N GLU A 94 -4.99 -20.94 4.08
CA GLU A 94 -6.05 -21.28 3.10
C GLU A 94 -7.37 -20.57 3.41
N VAL A 95 -7.85 -20.67 4.63
CA VAL A 95 -9.11 -20.01 5.07
C VAL A 95 -8.99 -18.48 4.99
N TRP A 96 -7.81 -17.93 5.27
CA TRP A 96 -7.55 -16.51 5.14
C TRP A 96 -7.54 -16.05 3.67
N VAL A 97 -6.90 -16.83 2.80
CA VAL A 97 -6.83 -16.54 1.36
C VAL A 97 -8.25 -16.58 0.76
N GLU A 98 -9.05 -17.60 1.07
CA GLU A 98 -10.43 -17.69 0.62
C GLU A 98 -11.26 -16.48 1.06
N ARG A 99 -11.19 -16.13 2.34
CA ARG A 99 -11.91 -14.98 2.92
C ARG A 99 -11.46 -13.65 2.31
N ILE A 100 -10.15 -13.46 2.12
CA ILE A 100 -9.62 -12.26 1.49
C ILE A 100 -10.08 -12.18 0.05
N THR A 101 -9.96 -13.25 -0.72
CA THR A 101 -10.33 -13.31 -2.13
C THR A 101 -11.80 -12.99 -2.35
N SER A 102 -12.70 -13.58 -1.55
CA SER A 102 -14.14 -13.30 -1.65
C SER A 102 -14.48 -11.83 -1.38
N CYS A 103 -13.85 -11.21 -0.37
CA CYS A 103 -14.02 -9.79 -0.10
C CYS A 103 -13.41 -8.92 -1.21
N TRP A 104 -12.25 -9.32 -1.74
CA TRP A 104 -11.54 -8.58 -2.78
C TRP A 104 -12.33 -8.48 -4.09
N HIS A 105 -13.09 -9.51 -4.42
CA HIS A 105 -13.98 -9.51 -5.58
C HIS A 105 -15.00 -8.37 -5.53
N GLU A 106 -15.50 -8.03 -4.36
CA GLU A 106 -16.50 -6.97 -4.18
C GLU A 106 -15.99 -5.58 -4.54
N LEU A 107 -14.68 -5.33 -4.50
CA LEU A 107 -14.10 -4.04 -4.90
C LEU A 107 -14.14 -3.82 -6.42
N GLY A 108 -14.26 -4.88 -7.22
CA GLY A 108 -14.31 -4.78 -8.67
C GLY A 108 -13.09 -4.04 -9.25
N ASP A 109 -13.35 -2.95 -9.97
CA ASP A 109 -12.35 -2.07 -10.60
C ASP A 109 -11.56 -1.18 -9.63
N LYS A 110 -11.99 -1.10 -8.34
CA LYS A 110 -11.34 -0.29 -7.30
C LYS A 110 -10.16 -1.00 -6.61
N ARG A 111 -9.76 -2.18 -7.07
CA ARG A 111 -8.70 -2.99 -6.47
C ARG A 111 -7.31 -2.47 -6.80
N ALA A 112 -6.61 -1.90 -5.82
CA ALA A 112 -5.17 -1.60 -5.93
C ALA A 112 -4.33 -2.85 -5.66
N ALA A 113 -3.80 -3.00 -4.45
CA ALA A 113 -3.01 -4.14 -4.04
C ALA A 113 -3.36 -4.60 -2.61
N LEU A 114 -3.18 -5.89 -2.32
CA LEU A 114 -3.19 -6.44 -0.98
C LEU A 114 -1.79 -6.28 -0.37
N LEU A 115 -1.69 -5.52 0.72
CA LEU A 115 -0.44 -5.41 1.49
C LEU A 115 -0.35 -6.53 2.53
N VAL A 116 0.65 -7.36 2.44
CA VAL A 116 0.99 -8.43 3.40
C VAL A 116 2.21 -8.01 4.20
N GLN A 117 2.00 -7.31 5.33
CA GLN A 117 3.09 -6.93 6.22
C GLN A 117 3.40 -8.07 7.19
N LEU A 118 4.62 -8.58 7.19
CA LEU A 118 5.07 -9.61 8.13
C LEU A 118 5.49 -8.99 9.48
N ALA A 119 5.38 -9.79 10.54
CA ALA A 119 5.78 -9.36 11.88
C ALA A 119 7.28 -9.08 11.97
N PRO A 120 7.72 -8.10 12.81
CA PRO A 120 9.13 -7.77 12.95
C PRO A 120 10.01 -8.93 13.44
N ASP A 121 9.44 -9.86 14.17
CA ASP A 121 10.09 -11.07 14.70
C ASP A 121 9.88 -12.31 13.80
N HIS A 122 9.28 -12.14 12.61
CA HIS A 122 9.09 -13.22 11.64
C HIS A 122 10.37 -13.42 10.82
N VAL A 123 11.22 -14.33 11.28
CA VAL A 123 12.44 -14.74 10.60
C VAL A 123 12.10 -15.41 9.27
N ARG A 124 12.98 -15.28 8.30
CA ARG A 124 12.84 -15.82 6.94
C ARG A 124 12.49 -17.31 6.91
N ASP A 125 11.46 -17.63 6.16
CA ASP A 125 10.99 -18.99 5.86
C ASP A 125 10.47 -19.00 4.41
N ASP A 126 11.35 -19.26 3.45
CA ASP A 126 11.06 -19.19 2.02
C ASP A 126 9.96 -20.18 1.61
N ALA A 127 9.99 -21.39 2.17
CA ALA A 127 9.02 -22.42 1.83
C ALA A 127 7.60 -22.01 2.24
N ARG A 128 7.46 -21.39 3.41
CA ARG A 128 6.17 -20.89 3.90
C ARG A 128 5.68 -19.70 3.09
N LEU A 129 6.59 -18.76 2.77
CA LEU A 129 6.24 -17.62 1.91
C LEU A 129 5.79 -18.12 0.54
N GLU A 130 6.55 -18.99 -0.11
CA GLU A 130 6.22 -19.53 -1.42
C GLU A 130 4.90 -20.30 -1.42
N TYR A 131 4.65 -21.11 -0.39
CA TYR A 131 3.38 -21.81 -0.24
C TYR A 131 2.20 -20.82 -0.18
N PHE A 132 2.31 -19.76 0.62
CA PHE A 132 1.30 -18.71 0.68
C PHE A 132 1.10 -18.03 -0.68
N LEU A 133 2.17 -17.65 -1.36
CA LEU A 133 2.10 -16.97 -2.65
C LEU A 133 1.43 -17.82 -3.73
N ARG A 134 1.64 -19.13 -3.73
CA ARG A 134 1.00 -20.08 -4.66
C ARG A 134 -0.52 -20.20 -4.48
N LEU A 135 -1.03 -19.93 -3.30
CA LEU A 135 -2.47 -19.96 -3.03
C LEU A 135 -3.21 -18.70 -3.51
N LEU A 136 -2.49 -17.62 -3.76
CA LEU A 136 -3.09 -16.37 -4.20
C LEU A 136 -3.51 -16.45 -5.67
N PRO A 137 -4.72 -15.95 -6.02
CA PRO A 137 -5.13 -15.85 -7.40
C PRO A 137 -4.18 -14.98 -8.24
N SER A 138 -3.82 -15.43 -9.43
CA SER A 138 -2.87 -14.72 -10.31
C SER A 138 -3.30 -13.30 -10.72
N TRP A 139 -4.60 -12.99 -10.67
CA TRP A 139 -5.16 -11.68 -10.94
C TRP A 139 -5.04 -10.70 -9.77
N MET A 140 -4.64 -11.16 -8.57
CA MET A 140 -4.54 -10.34 -7.37
C MET A 140 -3.16 -9.69 -7.28
N ARG A 141 -3.10 -8.35 -7.33
CA ARG A 141 -1.88 -7.63 -7.01
C ARG A 141 -1.58 -7.76 -5.52
N VAL A 142 -0.39 -8.21 -5.19
CA VAL A 142 0.05 -8.40 -3.80
C VAL A 142 1.40 -7.72 -3.60
N ALA A 143 1.54 -7.00 -2.48
CA ALA A 143 2.80 -6.46 -2.01
C ALA A 143 3.16 -7.08 -0.66
N VAL A 144 4.43 -7.47 -0.46
CA VAL A 144 4.90 -8.00 0.81
C VAL A 144 5.86 -7.03 1.46
N GLU A 145 5.57 -6.65 2.70
CA GLU A 145 6.41 -5.79 3.53
C GLU A 145 7.14 -6.62 4.57
N PHE A 146 8.45 -6.67 4.46
CA PHE A 146 9.33 -7.39 5.38
C PHE A 146 9.87 -6.46 6.46
N ARG A 147 9.70 -6.83 7.73
CA ARG A 147 10.20 -6.07 8.88
C ARG A 147 11.44 -6.69 9.53
N HIS A 148 11.68 -7.99 9.33
CA HIS A 148 12.87 -8.67 9.83
C HIS A 148 13.98 -8.65 8.76
N ARG A 149 15.21 -8.33 9.16
CA ARG A 149 16.37 -8.17 8.25
C ARG A 149 16.69 -9.40 7.40
N SER A 150 16.37 -10.61 7.87
CA SER A 150 16.67 -11.86 7.15
C SER A 150 15.95 -12.03 5.81
N TRP A 151 14.94 -11.21 5.55
CA TRP A 151 14.17 -11.25 4.31
C TRP A 151 14.77 -10.39 3.18
N HIS A 152 15.75 -9.51 3.48
CA HIS A 152 16.32 -8.57 2.49
C HIS A 152 17.51 -9.20 1.78
N GLU A 153 17.23 -10.26 1.00
CA GLU A 153 18.21 -11.06 0.29
C GLU A 153 17.77 -11.29 -1.15
N GLU A 154 18.73 -11.39 -2.10
CA GLU A 154 18.45 -11.58 -3.54
C GLU A 154 17.54 -12.78 -3.82
N ASN A 155 17.72 -13.89 -3.10
CA ASN A 155 16.88 -15.07 -3.29
C ASN A 155 15.41 -14.81 -2.94
N VAL A 156 15.13 -13.93 -1.97
CA VAL A 156 13.77 -13.54 -1.60
C VAL A 156 13.19 -12.61 -2.67
N PHE A 157 13.98 -11.67 -3.19
CA PHE A 157 13.53 -10.82 -4.29
C PHE A 157 13.23 -11.64 -5.54
N ALA A 158 14.11 -12.59 -5.89
CA ALA A 158 13.88 -13.52 -7.00
C ALA A 158 12.63 -14.41 -6.79
N LEU A 159 12.31 -14.79 -5.53
CA LEU A 159 11.07 -15.49 -5.20
C LEU A 159 9.84 -14.62 -5.48
N LEU A 160 9.85 -13.36 -5.03
CA LEU A 160 8.76 -12.42 -5.30
C LEU A 160 8.59 -12.16 -6.81
N GLU A 161 9.69 -11.99 -7.55
CA GLU A 161 9.70 -11.80 -9.01
C GLU A 161 9.02 -12.96 -9.74
N ARG A 162 9.35 -14.21 -9.39
CA ARG A 162 8.72 -15.41 -9.98
C ARG A 162 7.20 -15.45 -9.79
N HIS A 163 6.72 -14.90 -8.67
CA HIS A 163 5.30 -14.84 -8.35
C HIS A 163 4.63 -13.50 -8.74
N GLN A 164 5.38 -12.59 -9.39
CA GLN A 164 4.90 -11.23 -9.73
C GLN A 164 4.33 -10.46 -8.53
N VAL A 165 4.91 -10.66 -7.36
CA VAL A 165 4.55 -10.01 -6.10
C VAL A 165 5.51 -8.85 -5.84
N ALA A 166 4.98 -7.69 -5.46
CA ALA A 166 5.79 -6.53 -5.18
C ALA A 166 6.49 -6.66 -3.81
N TYR A 167 7.80 -6.41 -3.80
CA TYR A 167 8.48 -6.04 -2.58
C TYR A 167 8.00 -4.64 -2.18
N CYS A 168 7.56 -4.47 -0.93
CA CYS A 168 7.19 -3.16 -0.42
C CYS A 168 8.45 -2.36 -0.09
N VAL A 169 8.72 -1.33 -0.88
CA VAL A 169 9.78 -0.35 -0.58
C VAL A 169 9.35 0.49 0.61
N MET A 170 10.22 0.64 1.60
CA MET A 170 9.92 1.34 2.84
C MET A 170 10.91 2.48 3.09
N SER A 171 10.44 3.55 3.71
CA SER A 171 11.26 4.56 4.35
C SER A 171 10.75 4.82 5.76
N GLY A 172 11.65 4.89 6.74
CA GLY A 172 11.30 5.13 8.14
C GLY A 172 12.39 4.69 9.10
N ALA A 173 12.29 5.08 10.38
CA ALA A 173 13.26 4.74 11.42
C ALA A 173 13.56 3.24 11.45
N HIS A 174 14.84 2.90 11.42
CA HIS A 174 15.36 1.53 11.51
C HIS A 174 14.85 0.55 10.42
N LEU A 175 14.21 1.06 9.36
CA LEU A 175 13.76 0.25 8.23
C LEU A 175 14.76 0.32 7.08
N PRO A 176 15.03 -0.80 6.40
CA PRO A 176 15.86 -0.78 5.21
C PRO A 176 15.09 -0.13 4.04
N CYS A 177 15.70 0.86 3.40
CA CYS A 177 15.19 1.43 2.16
C CYS A 177 15.86 0.72 0.97
N VAL A 178 15.27 -0.38 0.50
CA VAL A 178 15.74 -1.12 -0.66
C VAL A 178 14.86 -0.78 -1.85
N LEU A 179 15.44 -0.13 -2.87
CA LEU A 179 14.73 0.31 -4.08
C LEU A 179 14.63 -0.85 -5.08
N ARG A 180 13.73 -1.79 -4.82
CA ARG A 180 13.52 -2.96 -5.69
C ARG A 180 12.05 -3.10 -6.08
N ALA A 181 11.77 -3.14 -7.39
CA ALA A 181 10.43 -3.39 -7.91
C ALA A 181 10.37 -4.80 -8.51
N THR A 182 9.89 -5.78 -7.74
CA THR A 182 9.85 -7.21 -8.09
C THR A 182 8.58 -7.63 -8.85
N ALA A 183 7.67 -6.70 -9.15
CA ALA A 183 6.41 -6.96 -9.83
C ALA A 183 6.21 -5.99 -11.01
N PRO A 184 5.17 -6.18 -11.85
CA PRO A 184 4.75 -5.19 -12.83
C PRO A 184 4.30 -3.84 -12.22
N PHE A 185 4.31 -3.73 -10.90
CA PHE A 185 4.02 -2.50 -10.17
C PHE A 185 4.99 -2.33 -8.99
N ALA A 186 5.22 -1.08 -8.58
CA ALA A 186 5.93 -0.73 -7.35
C ALA A 186 4.94 -0.42 -6.23
N TYR A 187 5.27 -0.82 -5.01
CA TYR A 187 4.49 -0.49 -3.81
C TYR A 187 5.40 0.15 -2.77
N VAL A 188 5.08 1.37 -2.36
CA VAL A 188 5.94 2.19 -1.50
C VAL A 188 5.19 2.64 -0.25
N ARG A 189 5.83 2.55 0.91
CA ARG A 189 5.30 3.05 2.18
C ARG A 189 6.29 3.96 2.87
N LEU A 190 5.89 5.20 3.06
CA LEU A 190 6.69 6.25 3.67
C LEU A 190 6.25 6.46 5.12
N HIS A 191 7.05 5.92 6.06
CA HIS A 191 6.71 5.86 7.49
C HIS A 191 7.23 7.05 8.31
N GLY A 192 7.67 8.11 7.64
CA GLY A 192 8.21 9.30 8.30
C GLY A 192 9.75 9.36 8.28
N PRO A 193 10.30 10.56 8.19
CA PRO A 193 11.74 10.80 8.10
C PRO A 193 12.44 10.84 9.45
N ASP A 194 11.72 10.83 10.58
CA ASP A 194 12.32 10.85 11.90
C ASP A 194 13.24 9.63 12.07
N PRO A 195 14.52 9.80 12.43
CA PRO A 195 15.48 8.71 12.47
C PRO A 195 15.27 7.74 13.65
N GLU A 196 14.55 8.17 14.68
CA GLU A 196 14.37 7.41 15.92
C GLU A 196 12.94 6.88 16.08
N ASN A 197 11.97 7.66 15.59
CA ASN A 197 10.54 7.39 15.81
C ASN A 197 9.83 7.04 14.51
N LEU A 198 9.46 5.78 14.37
CA LEU A 198 8.67 5.30 13.25
C LEU A 198 7.30 6.01 13.22
N TYR A 199 6.84 6.38 12.04
CA TYR A 199 5.60 7.12 11.78
C TYR A 199 5.62 8.61 12.16
N ALA A 200 6.79 9.15 12.53
CA ALA A 200 6.95 10.53 12.95
C ALA A 200 7.64 11.41 11.89
N GLY A 201 7.43 12.73 12.04
CA GLY A 201 8.06 13.75 11.22
C GLY A 201 7.38 14.01 9.87
N SER A 202 7.78 15.10 9.23
CA SER A 202 7.35 15.50 7.89
C SER A 202 8.53 15.40 6.93
N TYR A 203 8.36 14.75 5.80
CA TYR A 203 9.36 14.73 4.75
C TYR A 203 9.64 16.17 4.26
N SER A 204 10.91 16.49 4.08
CA SER A 204 11.34 17.77 3.51
C SER A 204 11.12 17.83 1.99
N ASP A 205 11.14 19.02 1.41
CA ASP A 205 11.04 19.17 -0.04
C ASP A 205 12.15 18.42 -0.80
N PRO A 206 13.44 18.42 -0.37
CA PRO A 206 14.45 17.56 -0.95
C PRO A 206 14.13 16.07 -0.89
N ASP A 207 13.59 15.57 0.25
CA ASP A 207 13.18 14.16 0.37
C ASP A 207 12.06 13.83 -0.62
N LEU A 208 11.05 14.70 -0.71
CA LEU A 208 9.91 14.50 -1.60
C LEU A 208 10.33 14.57 -3.08
N THR A 209 11.27 15.46 -3.44
CA THR A 209 11.86 15.53 -4.77
C THR A 209 12.59 14.23 -5.10
N TRP A 210 13.40 13.72 -4.17
CA TRP A 210 14.08 12.44 -4.35
C TRP A 210 13.11 11.28 -4.55
N TRP A 211 11.98 11.25 -3.82
CA TRP A 211 10.93 10.25 -4.02
C TRP A 211 10.21 10.43 -5.35
N ALA A 212 9.97 11.68 -5.79
CA ALA A 212 9.38 11.94 -7.10
C ALA A 212 10.24 11.37 -8.24
N ASP A 213 11.58 11.56 -8.19
CA ASP A 213 12.50 10.97 -9.16
C ASP A 213 12.40 9.43 -9.19
N ARG A 214 12.34 8.78 -8.02
CA ARG A 214 12.18 7.30 -7.95
C ARG A 214 10.86 6.83 -8.53
N VAL A 215 9.77 7.53 -8.25
CA VAL A 215 8.45 7.25 -8.84
C VAL A 215 8.50 7.39 -10.37
N GLN A 216 9.11 8.47 -10.89
CA GLN A 216 9.27 8.68 -12.32
C GLN A 216 10.13 7.59 -12.99
N GLU A 217 11.18 7.10 -12.32
CA GLU A 217 11.99 5.99 -12.83
C GLU A 217 11.17 4.70 -13.01
N TRP A 218 10.31 4.36 -12.03
CA TRP A 218 9.44 3.19 -12.14
C TRP A 218 8.35 3.37 -13.19
N ASP A 219 7.77 4.56 -13.29
CA ASP A 219 6.78 4.92 -14.30
C ASP A 219 7.40 4.81 -15.72
N ALA A 220 8.58 5.38 -15.92
CA ALA A 220 9.33 5.27 -17.17
C ALA A 220 9.73 3.82 -17.51
N ALA A 221 9.89 2.96 -16.50
CA ALA A 221 10.11 1.52 -16.67
C ALA A 221 8.82 0.72 -16.94
N GLY A 222 7.69 1.38 -17.13
CA GLY A 222 6.41 0.76 -17.44
C GLY A 222 5.72 0.08 -16.24
N LYS A 223 5.97 0.56 -15.02
CA LYS A 223 5.38 0.00 -13.79
C LYS A 223 4.33 0.95 -13.20
N ASP A 224 3.14 0.43 -12.90
CA ASP A 224 2.22 1.15 -12.01
C ASP A 224 2.90 1.43 -10.67
N VAL A 225 2.64 2.59 -10.06
CA VAL A 225 3.21 2.93 -8.75
C VAL A 225 2.10 3.22 -7.74
N PHE A 226 2.13 2.52 -6.61
CA PHE A 226 1.28 2.79 -5.44
C PHE A 226 2.15 3.28 -4.29
N LEU A 227 1.97 4.52 -3.88
CA LEU A 227 2.75 5.13 -2.80
C LEU A 227 1.84 5.68 -1.71
N TYR A 228 2.10 5.28 -0.46
CA TYR A 228 1.30 5.64 0.69
C TYR A 228 2.14 6.23 1.81
N PHE A 229 1.76 7.45 2.23
CA PHE A 229 2.32 8.10 3.41
C PHE A 229 1.65 7.56 4.67
N ASN A 230 2.45 7.12 5.64
CA ASN A 230 2.02 6.55 6.92
C ASN A 230 2.56 7.33 8.13
N ASN A 231 2.99 8.56 7.92
CA ASN A 231 3.40 9.53 8.93
C ASN A 231 2.24 10.49 9.24
N ASP A 232 1.10 9.94 9.70
CA ASP A 232 -0.19 10.64 9.78
C ASP A 232 -0.27 11.71 10.88
N GLY A 233 0.64 11.69 11.88
CA GLY A 233 0.69 12.67 12.96
C GLY A 233 0.67 14.11 12.44
N TYR A 234 -0.14 14.97 13.09
CA TYR A 234 -0.29 16.39 12.73
C TYR A 234 -0.70 16.67 11.26
N GLY A 235 -1.19 15.65 10.54
CA GLY A 235 -1.56 15.77 9.14
C GLY A 235 -0.35 15.81 8.18
N HIS A 236 0.82 15.37 8.61
CA HIS A 236 2.01 15.32 7.76
C HIS A 236 1.80 14.44 6.53
N ALA A 237 1.18 13.28 6.67
CA ALA A 237 0.90 12.38 5.56
C ALA A 237 0.09 13.07 4.44
N VAL A 238 -0.93 13.85 4.80
CA VAL A 238 -1.75 14.60 3.84
C VAL A 238 -0.91 15.61 3.09
N ARG A 239 -0.17 16.48 3.80
CA ARG A 239 0.64 17.54 3.19
C ARG A 239 1.76 16.98 2.32
N ASN A 240 2.44 15.93 2.79
CA ASN A 240 3.49 15.27 2.02
C ASN A 240 2.93 14.60 0.75
N ALA A 241 1.76 13.93 0.84
CA ALA A 241 1.11 13.35 -0.32
C ALA A 241 0.69 14.39 -1.36
N GLU A 242 0.09 15.52 -0.93
CA GLU A 242 -0.27 16.63 -1.81
C GLU A 242 0.97 17.28 -2.47
N THR A 243 2.06 17.41 -1.72
CA THR A 243 3.31 17.96 -2.27
C THR A 243 3.92 17.01 -3.30
N LEU A 244 3.96 15.70 -3.00
CA LEU A 244 4.47 14.72 -3.96
C LEU A 244 3.61 14.64 -5.22
N GLN A 245 2.28 14.70 -5.10
CA GLN A 245 1.39 14.78 -6.26
C GLN A 245 1.71 15.97 -7.15
N ARG A 246 1.91 17.17 -6.57
CA ARG A 246 2.29 18.37 -7.34
C ARG A 246 3.64 18.21 -8.05
N LEU A 247 4.64 17.59 -7.41
CA LEU A 247 5.94 17.32 -8.03
C LEU A 247 5.84 16.34 -9.20
N LEU A 248 4.87 15.43 -9.15
CA LEU A 248 4.60 14.43 -10.20
C LEU A 248 3.63 14.93 -11.27
N GLY A 249 3.00 16.11 -11.11
CA GLY A 249 2.01 16.64 -12.05
C GLY A 249 0.66 15.90 -12.04
N LEU A 250 0.27 15.32 -10.89
CA LEU A 250 -0.97 14.55 -10.69
C LEU A 250 -2.11 15.44 -10.18
#